data_c8a02bf0b5509612b720a2c5a4826d7d
#
_entry.id   c8a02bf0b5509612b720a2c5a4826d7d
#
_cell.length_a   1.000
_cell.length_b   1.000
_cell.length_c   1.000
_cell.angle_alpha   90.00
_cell.angle_beta   90.00
_cell.angle_gamma   90.00
#
_symmetry.space_group_name_H-M   'P 1'
#
loop_
_entity.id
_entity.type
_entity.pdbx_description
1 polymer ?
#
loop_
_entity_poly.entity_id
_entity_poly.type
_entity_poly.pdbx_seq_one_letter_code
_entity_poly.pdbx_strand_id
1 'polypeptide(L)'
;IRLWNYIKNKREIKKMKILMINKFLYLNGGSETYIFKLGEYLIKKEHEVQYFGMEHEGRCVGNRVNAYTSDMDFHGGSKLAKLTYPLKTIYSSEARTQLRKVLDDFQPDVCHLNNFNYQLTPSMILEIVKWRKQVGKQCKIVFTAHDYQLICPNHMMNNPNTNQNCEKCLGGKFTNCMKGKCIHGSTAKSAVGTVSYTHLRAHETDS
;
A
#
# COMPACT_ATOMS: atom_id res chain seq x y z
N ILE A 1 -44.09 6.03 -19.56
CA ILE A 1 -43.69 4.59 -19.44
C ILE A 1 -42.19 4.39 -19.74
N ARG A 2 -41.59 5.02 -20.80
CA ARG A 2 -40.18 4.88 -21.13
C ARG A 2 -39.20 5.45 -20.06
N LEU A 3 -39.58 6.58 -19.45
CA LEU A 3 -38.77 7.23 -18.39
C LEU A 3 -38.77 6.39 -17.10
N TRP A 4 -39.89 5.74 -16.78
CA TRP A 4 -40.04 4.84 -15.63
C TRP A 4 -39.19 3.58 -15.78
N ASN A 5 -39.11 3.02 -16.99
CA ASN A 5 -38.24 1.84 -17.28
C ASN A 5 -36.74 2.22 -17.29
N TYR A 6 -36.40 3.48 -17.66
CA TYR A 6 -35.03 4.00 -17.58
C TYR A 6 -34.56 4.18 -16.12
N ILE A 7 -35.48 4.63 -15.24
CA ILE A 7 -35.22 4.78 -13.80
C ILE A 7 -35.15 3.42 -13.11
N LYS A 8 -35.94 2.44 -13.53
CA LYS A 8 -35.92 1.07 -13.00
C LYS A 8 -34.63 0.29 -13.37
N ASN A 9 -33.95 0.71 -14.44
CA ASN A 9 -32.66 0.15 -14.87
C ASN A 9 -31.44 0.84 -14.20
N LYS A 10 -31.63 1.49 -13.03
CA LYS A 10 -30.51 1.74 -12.12
C LYS A 10 -29.93 0.37 -11.80
N ARG A 11 -28.78 0.04 -12.43
CA ARG A 11 -27.98 -1.13 -12.05
C ARG A 11 -27.90 -1.13 -10.53
N GLU A 12 -28.50 -2.10 -9.88
CA GLU A 12 -28.30 -2.32 -8.46
C GLU A 12 -26.81 -2.35 -8.25
N ILE A 13 -26.29 -1.35 -7.54
CA ILE A 13 -24.86 -1.28 -7.24
C ILE A 13 -24.61 -2.48 -6.34
N LYS A 14 -23.97 -3.51 -6.90
CA LYS A 14 -23.60 -4.69 -6.13
C LYS A 14 -22.83 -4.27 -4.91
N LYS A 15 -23.34 -4.59 -3.73
CA LYS A 15 -22.61 -4.35 -2.46
C LYS A 15 -21.29 -5.11 -2.49
N MET A 16 -20.20 -4.43 -2.17
CA MET A 16 -18.86 -4.99 -2.18
C MET A 16 -18.21 -4.83 -0.80
N LYS A 17 -17.31 -5.73 -0.48
CA LYS A 17 -16.40 -5.67 0.66
C LYS A 17 -15.07 -5.10 0.21
N ILE A 18 -14.67 -3.95 0.74
CA ILE A 18 -13.49 -3.20 0.31
C ILE A 18 -12.53 -3.09 1.49
N LEU A 19 -11.34 -3.67 1.35
CA LEU A 19 -10.26 -3.54 2.32
C LEU A 19 -9.32 -2.43 1.88
N MET A 20 -9.34 -1.30 2.60
CA MET A 20 -8.41 -0.19 2.41
C MET A 20 -7.09 -0.51 3.11
N ILE A 21 -5.98 -0.49 2.38
CA ILE A 21 -4.65 -0.79 2.91
C ILE A 21 -3.80 0.48 2.83
N ASN A 22 -3.38 0.98 3.99
CA ASN A 22 -2.53 2.17 4.12
C ASN A 22 -1.68 2.06 5.38
N LYS A 23 -0.43 2.53 5.35
CA LYS A 23 0.45 2.43 6.52
C LYS A 23 -0.10 3.14 7.75
N PHE A 24 -0.58 4.37 7.60
CA PHE A 24 -1.15 5.14 8.70
C PHE A 24 -2.68 5.09 8.68
N LEU A 25 -3.28 4.78 9.82
CA LEU A 25 -4.72 4.72 10.02
C LEU A 25 -5.22 5.86 10.92
N TYR A 26 -4.52 6.99 10.90
CA TYR A 26 -4.85 8.26 11.56
C TYR A 26 -4.55 9.42 10.62
N LEU A 27 -5.08 10.61 10.89
CA LEU A 27 -4.86 11.78 10.04
C LEU A 27 -3.40 12.24 10.12
N ASN A 28 -2.64 11.98 9.06
CA ASN A 28 -1.22 12.32 8.95
C ASN A 28 -0.92 13.14 7.69
N GLY A 29 -1.72 13.02 6.64
CA GLY A 29 -1.50 13.72 5.38
C GLY A 29 -2.61 13.54 4.36
N GLY A 30 -2.30 13.86 3.10
CA GLY A 30 -3.27 13.83 2.00
C GLY A 30 -3.78 12.43 1.67
N SER A 31 -2.93 11.42 1.72
CA SER A 31 -3.30 10.03 1.47
C SER A 31 -4.31 9.50 2.49
N GLU A 32 -4.12 9.81 3.77
CA GLU A 32 -5.02 9.44 4.85
C GLU A 32 -6.36 10.16 4.72
N THR A 33 -6.34 11.46 4.44
CA THR A 33 -7.56 12.22 4.15
C THR A 33 -8.33 11.60 2.98
N TYR A 34 -7.63 11.23 1.91
CA TYR A 34 -8.25 10.59 0.74
C TYR A 34 -8.92 9.27 1.11
N ILE A 35 -8.21 8.33 1.76
CA ILE A 35 -8.77 7.00 2.05
C ILE A 35 -9.95 7.06 3.02
N PHE A 36 -9.93 8.00 3.99
CA PHE A 36 -11.03 8.13 4.94
C PHE A 36 -12.27 8.71 4.27
N LYS A 37 -12.10 9.77 3.45
CA LYS A 37 -13.23 10.33 2.69
C LYS A 37 -13.80 9.37 1.67
N LEU A 38 -12.94 8.62 0.98
CA LEU A 38 -13.38 7.57 0.06
C LEU A 38 -14.14 6.46 0.81
N GLY A 39 -13.62 6.01 1.96
CA GLY A 39 -14.28 5.01 2.79
C GLY A 39 -15.65 5.47 3.29
N GLU A 40 -15.77 6.70 3.81
CA GLU A 40 -17.05 7.30 4.19
C GLU A 40 -18.04 7.32 3.02
N TYR A 41 -17.57 7.70 1.82
CA TYR A 41 -18.38 7.71 0.62
C TYR A 41 -18.87 6.31 0.23
N LEU A 42 -17.99 5.33 0.27
CA LEU A 42 -18.32 3.94 -0.06
C LEU A 42 -19.33 3.34 0.92
N ILE A 43 -19.18 3.62 2.21
CA ILE A 43 -20.15 3.21 3.25
C ILE A 43 -21.52 3.86 2.99
N LYS A 44 -21.56 5.16 2.63
CA LYS A 44 -22.83 5.83 2.22
C LYS A 44 -23.44 5.21 0.97
N LYS A 45 -22.65 4.51 0.15
CA LYS A 45 -23.11 3.72 -1.01
C LYS A 45 -23.40 2.26 -0.66
N GLU A 46 -23.53 1.97 0.62
CA GLU A 46 -23.87 0.66 1.17
C GLU A 46 -22.81 -0.44 0.95
N HIS A 47 -21.56 -0.07 0.64
CA HIS A 47 -20.43 -1.01 0.65
C HIS A 47 -19.94 -1.24 2.08
N GLU A 48 -19.36 -2.41 2.34
CA GLU A 48 -18.63 -2.68 3.58
C GLU A 48 -17.16 -2.26 3.40
N VAL A 49 -16.63 -1.47 4.34
CA VAL A 49 -15.25 -1.01 4.30
C VAL A 49 -14.55 -1.35 5.61
N GLN A 50 -13.39 -1.97 5.50
CA GLN A 50 -12.46 -2.14 6.62
C GLN A 50 -11.07 -1.63 6.22
N TYR A 51 -10.19 -1.45 7.23
CA TYR A 51 -8.87 -0.88 7.02
C TYR A 51 -7.80 -1.78 7.62
N PHE A 52 -6.66 -1.84 6.93
CA PHE A 52 -5.46 -2.53 7.40
C PHE A 52 -4.24 -1.62 7.29
N GLY A 53 -3.44 -1.59 8.34
CA GLY A 53 -2.24 -0.75 8.43
C GLY A 53 -1.45 -1.03 9.70
N MET A 54 -0.70 -0.02 10.15
CA MET A 54 0.06 -0.11 11.40
C MET A 54 -0.82 0.23 12.61
N GLU A 55 -0.48 -0.38 13.75
CA GLU A 55 -1.04 0.01 15.04
C GLU A 55 -0.48 1.39 15.45
N HIS A 56 -1.35 2.23 15.98
CA HIS A 56 -0.98 3.55 16.48
C HIS A 56 -2.05 4.05 17.47
N GLU A 57 -1.64 4.72 18.53
CA GLU A 57 -2.55 5.25 19.57
C GLU A 57 -3.63 6.19 19.01
N GLY A 58 -3.28 7.00 17.98
CA GLY A 58 -4.20 7.90 17.30
C GLY A 58 -5.03 7.26 16.17
N ARG A 59 -5.06 5.95 16.06
CA ARG A 59 -5.80 5.23 15.01
C ARG A 59 -7.31 5.52 15.09
N CYS A 60 -7.90 5.97 13.98
CA CYS A 60 -9.32 6.36 13.92
C CYS A 60 -10.19 5.43 13.06
N VAL A 61 -9.59 4.50 12.31
CA VAL A 61 -10.27 3.46 11.52
C VAL A 61 -9.57 2.12 11.69
N GLY A 62 -10.23 1.01 11.33
CA GLY A 62 -9.62 -0.29 11.51
C GLY A 62 -10.40 -1.47 10.92
N ASN A 63 -10.13 -2.65 11.45
CA ASN A 63 -10.81 -3.89 11.10
C ASN A 63 -11.35 -4.59 12.35
N ARG A 64 -12.34 -5.46 12.15
CA ARG A 64 -13.08 -6.09 13.27
C ARG A 64 -12.29 -7.16 14.02
N VAL A 65 -11.20 -7.68 13.44
CA VAL A 65 -10.34 -8.67 14.10
C VAL A 65 -9.17 -8.03 14.86
N ASN A 66 -9.08 -6.69 14.88
CA ASN A 66 -8.00 -5.93 15.52
C ASN A 66 -6.60 -6.41 15.14
N ALA A 67 -6.41 -6.75 13.86
CA ALA A 67 -5.13 -7.21 13.34
C ALA A 67 -4.43 -6.06 12.61
N TYR A 68 -3.28 -5.65 13.12
CA TYR A 68 -2.45 -4.56 12.61
C TYR A 68 -0.98 -4.96 12.69
N THR A 69 -0.11 -4.28 11.94
CA THR A 69 1.34 -4.45 12.08
C THR A 69 1.85 -3.56 13.21
N SER A 70 2.93 -3.96 13.85
CA SER A 70 3.62 -3.09 14.81
C SER A 70 4.08 -1.80 14.13
N ASP A 71 4.10 -0.71 14.89
CA ASP A 71 4.74 0.52 14.45
C ASP A 71 6.24 0.28 14.32
N MET A 72 6.77 0.39 13.10
CA MET A 72 8.20 0.27 12.87
C MET A 72 8.89 1.59 13.16
N ASP A 73 9.31 1.79 14.41
CA ASP A 73 10.16 2.91 14.76
C ASP A 73 11.54 2.79 14.09
N PHE A 74 11.71 3.53 12.97
CA PHE A 74 12.97 3.62 12.26
C PHE A 74 14.04 4.43 13.03
N HIS A 75 13.70 5.04 14.16
CA HIS A 75 14.56 5.92 14.92
C HIS A 75 15.12 5.32 16.20
N GLY A 76 14.53 4.23 16.75
CA GLY A 76 14.79 3.68 18.08
C GLY A 76 15.49 2.30 18.14
N GLY A 77 16.21 1.84 17.13
CA GLY A 77 16.79 0.50 17.11
C GLY A 77 18.29 0.42 17.47
N SER A 78 18.73 -0.71 18.10
CA SER A 78 20.14 -1.06 18.30
C SER A 78 20.91 -1.14 16.97
N LYS A 79 22.25 -1.03 16.99
CA LYS A 79 23.09 -1.13 15.79
C LYS A 79 22.85 -2.43 14.98
N LEU A 80 22.55 -3.55 15.67
CA LEU A 80 22.18 -4.83 15.02
C LEU A 80 20.81 -4.77 14.31
N ALA A 81 19.83 -4.08 14.88
CA ALA A 81 18.52 -3.89 14.22
C ALA A 81 18.67 -3.16 12.89
N LYS A 82 19.58 -2.16 12.81
CA LYS A 82 19.85 -1.40 11.58
C LYS A 82 20.39 -2.26 10.43
N LEU A 83 21.05 -3.38 10.72
CA LEU A 83 21.58 -4.29 9.71
C LEU A 83 20.47 -5.14 9.05
N THR A 84 19.39 -5.43 9.77
CA THR A 84 18.24 -6.23 9.28
C THR A 84 17.13 -5.40 8.65
N TYR A 85 17.16 -4.07 8.82
CA TYR A 85 16.18 -3.15 8.24
C TYR A 85 15.95 -3.31 6.71
N PRO A 86 17.03 -3.43 5.89
CA PRO A 86 16.84 -3.56 4.44
C PRO A 86 15.99 -4.77 4.05
N LEU A 87 16.16 -5.89 4.74
CA LEU A 87 15.37 -7.11 4.48
C LEU A 87 13.92 -6.94 4.95
N LYS A 88 13.71 -6.27 6.09
CA LYS A 88 12.37 -6.00 6.63
C LYS A 88 11.56 -5.04 5.77
N THR A 89 12.20 -4.12 5.02
CA THR A 89 11.49 -3.20 4.10
C THR A 89 11.08 -3.84 2.78
N ILE A 90 11.65 -5.00 2.45
CA ILE A 90 11.29 -5.77 1.25
C ILE A 90 10.26 -6.83 1.58
N TYR A 91 10.40 -7.48 2.74
CA TYR A 91 9.56 -8.59 3.16
C TYR A 91 9.21 -8.50 4.64
N SER A 92 7.93 -8.48 4.97
CA SER A 92 7.43 -8.50 6.34
C SER A 92 6.52 -9.71 6.56
N SER A 93 7.03 -10.70 7.30
CA SER A 93 6.24 -11.86 7.72
C SER A 93 5.11 -11.45 8.66
N GLU A 94 5.34 -10.45 9.52
CA GLU A 94 4.33 -9.90 10.42
C GLU A 94 3.17 -9.28 9.64
N ALA A 95 3.46 -8.37 8.70
CA ALA A 95 2.43 -7.72 7.88
C ALA A 95 1.59 -8.76 7.13
N ARG A 96 2.22 -9.79 6.57
CA ARG A 96 1.54 -10.89 5.90
C ARG A 96 0.64 -11.69 6.85
N THR A 97 1.14 -12.04 8.03
CA THR A 97 0.38 -12.80 9.02
C THR A 97 -0.82 -12.03 9.54
N GLN A 98 -0.65 -10.74 9.84
CA GLN A 98 -1.76 -9.91 10.32
C GLN A 98 -2.77 -9.63 9.21
N LEU A 99 -2.30 -9.32 7.99
CA LEU A 99 -3.17 -9.14 6.84
C LEU A 99 -3.99 -10.40 6.56
N ARG A 100 -3.37 -11.59 6.68
CA ARG A 100 -4.06 -12.87 6.47
C ARG A 100 -5.27 -13.03 7.38
N LYS A 101 -5.17 -12.66 8.65
CA LYS A 101 -6.31 -12.70 9.59
C LYS A 101 -7.47 -11.83 9.09
N VAL A 102 -7.18 -10.64 8.58
CA VAL A 102 -8.20 -9.73 8.03
C VAL A 102 -8.81 -10.29 6.76
N LEU A 103 -8.00 -10.85 5.87
CA LEU A 103 -8.48 -11.46 4.63
C LEU A 103 -9.40 -12.65 4.89
N ASP A 104 -9.02 -13.53 5.81
CA ASP A 104 -9.80 -14.74 6.15
C ASP A 104 -11.14 -14.37 6.80
N ASP A 105 -11.18 -13.34 7.64
CA ASP A 105 -12.39 -12.88 8.31
C ASP A 105 -13.28 -12.03 7.40
N PHE A 106 -12.73 -10.99 6.78
CA PHE A 106 -13.50 -10.01 6.04
C PHE A 106 -13.88 -10.49 4.64
N GLN A 107 -13.04 -11.33 4.00
CA GLN A 107 -13.28 -11.85 2.66
C GLN A 107 -13.54 -10.74 1.63
N PRO A 108 -12.59 -9.79 1.42
CA PRO A 108 -12.80 -8.64 0.55
C PRO A 108 -13.01 -9.01 -0.92
N ASP A 109 -13.84 -8.23 -1.62
CA ASP A 109 -13.99 -8.26 -3.08
C ASP A 109 -12.93 -7.39 -3.75
N VAL A 110 -12.45 -6.37 -3.02
CA VAL A 110 -11.42 -5.44 -3.46
C VAL A 110 -10.44 -5.18 -2.31
N CYS A 111 -9.14 -5.32 -2.58
CA CYS A 111 -8.06 -4.79 -1.74
C CYS A 111 -7.54 -3.51 -2.40
N HIS A 112 -7.76 -2.36 -1.76
CA HIS A 112 -7.36 -1.06 -2.25
C HIS A 112 -6.08 -0.60 -1.55
N LEU A 113 -4.96 -0.72 -2.25
CA LEU A 113 -3.63 -0.34 -1.78
C LEU A 113 -3.43 1.18 -1.96
N ASN A 114 -2.87 1.81 -0.95
CA ASN A 114 -2.50 3.23 -0.95
C ASN A 114 -1.01 3.38 -0.58
N ASN A 115 -0.65 4.12 0.47
CA ASN A 115 0.72 4.20 0.95
C ASN A 115 1.06 2.98 1.82
N PHE A 116 1.75 1.98 1.27
CA PHE A 116 2.10 0.75 2.00
C PHE A 116 3.61 0.47 2.02
N ASN A 117 4.42 1.25 1.31
CA ASN A 117 5.84 1.01 1.19
C ASN A 117 6.59 1.16 2.53
N TYR A 118 7.72 0.47 2.63
CA TYR A 118 8.65 0.38 3.75
C TYR A 118 8.08 -0.34 4.98
N GLN A 119 6.92 0.05 5.52
CA GLN A 119 6.36 -0.50 6.75
C GLN A 119 5.53 -1.76 6.50
N LEU A 120 4.63 -1.70 5.52
CA LEU A 120 3.76 -2.83 5.20
C LEU A 120 4.38 -3.77 4.16
N THR A 121 5.27 -3.27 3.34
CA THR A 121 6.06 -3.92 2.30
C THR A 121 5.26 -4.49 1.11
N PRO A 122 5.88 -4.64 -0.06
CA PRO A 122 5.26 -5.28 -1.23
C PRO A 122 4.84 -6.74 -0.99
N SER A 123 5.39 -7.40 0.04
CA SER A 123 5.05 -8.79 0.37
C SER A 123 3.56 -9.00 0.71
N MET A 124 2.82 -7.94 1.04
CA MET A 124 1.38 -8.01 1.23
C MET A 124 0.64 -8.36 -0.05
N ILE A 125 1.10 -7.89 -1.20
CA ILE A 125 0.51 -8.25 -2.51
C ILE A 125 0.61 -9.75 -2.71
N LEU A 126 1.76 -10.34 -2.40
CA LEU A 126 1.95 -11.81 -2.45
C LEU A 126 0.96 -12.53 -1.55
N GLU A 127 0.68 -11.99 -0.35
CA GLU A 127 -0.28 -12.61 0.56
C GLU A 127 -1.71 -12.53 0.03
N ILE A 128 -2.12 -11.41 -0.54
CA ILE A 128 -3.45 -11.27 -1.16
C ILE A 128 -3.58 -12.25 -2.35
N VAL A 129 -2.57 -12.34 -3.21
CA VAL A 129 -2.56 -13.27 -4.35
C VAL A 129 -2.61 -14.72 -3.89
N LYS A 130 -1.82 -15.08 -2.86
CA LYS A 130 -1.83 -16.42 -2.26
C LYS A 130 -3.20 -16.75 -1.67
N TRP A 131 -3.75 -15.84 -0.87
CA TRP A 131 -5.04 -15.99 -0.23
C TRP A 131 -6.17 -16.20 -1.25
N ARG A 132 -6.30 -15.30 -2.25
CA ARG A 132 -7.37 -15.43 -3.26
C ARG A 132 -7.34 -16.75 -4.03
N LYS A 133 -6.11 -17.29 -4.30
CA LYS A 133 -5.96 -18.62 -4.93
C LYS A 133 -6.39 -19.75 -4.00
N GLN A 134 -6.07 -19.67 -2.72
CA GLN A 134 -6.42 -20.70 -1.74
C GLN A 134 -7.92 -20.80 -1.46
N VAL A 135 -8.60 -19.65 -1.39
CA VAL A 135 -10.05 -19.62 -1.11
C VAL A 135 -10.91 -19.64 -2.37
N GLY A 136 -10.32 -19.61 -3.57
CA GLY A 136 -11.04 -19.58 -4.84
C GLY A 136 -11.84 -18.29 -5.06
N LYS A 137 -11.50 -17.18 -4.37
CA LYS A 137 -12.27 -15.93 -4.43
C LYS A 137 -11.70 -14.95 -5.44
N GLN A 138 -12.57 -14.34 -6.24
CA GLN A 138 -12.26 -13.21 -7.09
C GLN A 138 -12.11 -11.95 -6.22
N CYS A 139 -10.87 -11.61 -5.88
CA CYS A 139 -10.54 -10.37 -5.17
C CYS A 139 -9.67 -9.49 -6.08
N LYS A 140 -10.15 -8.30 -6.41
CA LYS A 140 -9.41 -7.34 -7.21
C LYS A 140 -8.40 -6.59 -6.35
N ILE A 141 -7.21 -6.34 -6.89
CA ILE A 141 -6.22 -5.45 -6.27
C ILE A 141 -6.26 -4.14 -7.04
N VAL A 142 -6.51 -3.05 -6.33
CA VAL A 142 -6.51 -1.69 -6.87
C VAL A 142 -5.42 -0.91 -6.15
N PHE A 143 -4.65 -0.12 -6.85
CA PHE A 143 -3.61 0.73 -6.28
C PHE A 143 -3.84 2.19 -6.66
N THR A 144 -3.84 3.09 -5.66
CA THR A 144 -3.81 4.54 -5.87
C THR A 144 -2.42 5.06 -5.56
N ALA A 145 -1.74 5.58 -6.56
CA ALA A 145 -0.45 6.24 -6.40
C ALA A 145 -0.65 7.65 -5.83
N HIS A 146 -0.12 7.91 -4.63
CA HIS A 146 -0.15 9.22 -3.97
C HIS A 146 1.12 10.03 -4.22
N ASP A 147 2.15 9.39 -4.75
CA ASP A 147 3.44 9.97 -5.10
C ASP A 147 4.03 9.24 -6.32
N TYR A 148 5.27 9.52 -6.66
CA TYR A 148 5.96 8.92 -7.81
C TYR A 148 6.62 7.57 -7.50
N GLN A 149 6.19 6.85 -6.48
CA GLN A 149 6.85 5.63 -6.00
C GLN A 149 7.02 4.55 -7.08
N LEU A 150 6.10 4.40 -8.03
CA LEU A 150 6.19 3.37 -9.08
C LEU A 150 7.31 3.62 -10.10
N ILE A 151 7.77 4.86 -10.21
CA ILE A 151 8.72 5.28 -11.25
C ILE A 151 9.98 5.95 -10.68
N CYS A 152 10.00 6.26 -9.38
CA CYS A 152 11.10 6.92 -8.71
C CYS A 152 11.30 6.40 -7.28
N PRO A 153 12.41 5.69 -6.96
CA PRO A 153 12.64 5.16 -5.63
C PRO A 153 12.75 6.20 -4.50
N ASN A 154 13.00 7.48 -4.81
CA ASN A 154 12.93 8.55 -3.81
C ASN A 154 11.57 9.23 -3.75
N HIS A 155 10.58 8.79 -4.54
CA HIS A 155 9.19 9.24 -4.63
C HIS A 155 8.96 10.65 -5.17
N MET A 156 9.97 11.44 -5.40
CA MET A 156 9.82 12.87 -5.63
C MET A 156 10.00 13.30 -7.09
N MET A 157 10.55 12.42 -7.95
CA MET A 157 11.00 12.79 -9.30
C MET A 157 11.87 14.05 -9.32
N ASN A 158 12.61 14.26 -8.24
CA ASN A 158 13.54 15.35 -8.03
C ASN A 158 14.90 14.78 -7.62
N ASN A 159 15.98 15.35 -8.15
CA ASN A 159 17.33 15.02 -7.73
C ASN A 159 17.67 15.86 -6.47
N PRO A 160 17.79 15.25 -5.30
CA PRO A 160 18.01 15.99 -4.06
C PRO A 160 19.38 16.71 -4.00
N ASN A 161 20.33 16.31 -4.84
CA ASN A 161 21.66 16.94 -4.88
C ASN A 161 21.68 18.23 -5.73
N THR A 162 20.79 18.36 -6.70
CA THR A 162 20.72 19.53 -7.60
C THR A 162 19.42 20.29 -7.48
N ASN A 163 18.45 19.76 -6.74
CA ASN A 163 17.09 20.27 -6.61
C ASN A 163 16.39 20.51 -7.97
N GLN A 164 16.67 19.65 -8.94
CA GLN A 164 16.09 19.72 -10.28
C GLN A 164 15.20 18.49 -10.55
N ASN A 165 14.22 18.65 -11.42
CA ASN A 165 13.41 17.52 -11.90
C ASN A 165 14.29 16.42 -12.49
N CYS A 166 13.96 15.17 -12.19
CA CYS A 166 14.78 14.02 -12.53
C CYS A 166 13.93 12.87 -13.08
N GLU A 167 14.20 12.48 -14.31
CA GLU A 167 13.51 11.39 -15.01
C GLU A 167 14.42 10.17 -15.25
N LYS A 168 15.61 10.14 -14.64
CA LYS A 168 16.63 9.11 -14.87
C LYS A 168 16.19 7.68 -14.54
N CYS A 169 15.19 7.54 -13.66
CA CYS A 169 14.64 6.23 -13.24
C CYS A 169 13.46 5.76 -14.07
N LEU A 170 12.93 6.58 -14.99
CA LEU A 170 11.84 6.17 -15.87
C LEU A 170 12.19 4.91 -16.65
N GLY A 171 11.17 4.10 -16.93
CA GLY A 171 11.34 2.80 -17.56
C GLY A 171 11.98 1.72 -16.67
N GLY A 172 12.04 1.96 -15.34
CA GLY A 172 12.57 0.98 -14.35
C GLY A 172 14.09 1.03 -14.20
N LYS A 173 14.77 2.06 -14.67
CA LYS A 173 16.22 2.25 -14.53
C LYS A 173 16.59 2.68 -13.10
N PHE A 174 16.09 1.98 -12.09
CA PHE A 174 16.16 2.35 -10.66
C PHE A 174 17.59 2.38 -10.10
N THR A 175 18.56 1.71 -10.74
CA THR A 175 19.99 1.82 -10.38
C THR A 175 20.52 3.26 -10.44
N ASN A 176 19.87 4.14 -11.21
CA ASN A 176 20.22 5.56 -11.25
C ASN A 176 19.97 6.27 -9.91
N CYS A 177 18.96 5.81 -9.14
CA CYS A 177 18.71 6.31 -7.79
C CYS A 177 19.89 5.99 -6.85
N MET A 178 20.44 4.78 -6.93
CA MET A 178 21.60 4.37 -6.15
C MET A 178 22.85 5.18 -6.55
N LYS A 179 23.14 5.31 -7.86
CA LYS A 179 24.27 6.11 -8.37
C LYS A 179 24.18 7.57 -7.94
N GLY A 180 22.96 8.14 -7.97
CA GLY A 180 22.68 9.51 -7.57
C GLY A 180 22.57 9.71 -6.05
N LYS A 181 22.67 8.66 -5.22
CA LYS A 181 22.46 8.72 -3.75
C LYS A 181 21.18 9.46 -3.37
N CYS A 182 20.10 9.23 -4.13
CA CYS A 182 18.88 10.06 -4.08
C CYS A 182 18.10 9.92 -2.76
N ILE A 183 18.31 8.86 -1.96
CA ILE A 183 17.64 8.67 -0.68
C ILE A 183 18.59 9.10 0.45
N HIS A 184 18.33 10.26 1.02
CA HIS A 184 19.08 10.87 2.12
C HIS A 184 20.62 10.97 1.87
N GLY A 185 21.06 11.17 0.64
CA GLY A 185 22.48 11.26 0.29
C GLY A 185 23.26 9.94 0.49
N SER A 186 22.60 8.82 0.72
CA SER A 186 23.19 7.54 1.09
C SER A 186 23.08 6.51 -0.04
N THR A 187 24.21 5.93 -0.46
CA THR A 187 24.24 4.84 -1.42
C THR A 187 23.50 3.60 -0.88
N ALA A 188 23.71 3.26 0.40
CA ALA A 188 23.07 2.10 1.02
C ALA A 188 21.54 2.24 1.07
N LYS A 189 21.00 3.39 1.53
CA LYS A 189 19.56 3.66 1.54
C LYS A 189 18.99 3.65 0.13
N SER A 190 19.68 4.24 -0.83
CA SER A 190 19.27 4.27 -2.24
C SER A 190 19.30 2.88 -2.88
N ALA A 191 20.24 2.01 -2.49
CA ALA A 191 20.26 0.60 -2.91
C ALA A 191 19.03 -0.16 -2.37
N VAL A 192 18.70 0.00 -1.08
CA VAL A 192 17.49 -0.59 -0.47
C VAL A 192 16.23 -0.14 -1.21
N GLY A 193 16.07 1.16 -1.46
CA GLY A 193 14.95 1.69 -2.26
C GLY A 193 14.93 1.06 -3.65
N THR A 194 16.06 1.01 -4.35
CA THR A 194 16.15 0.40 -5.69
C THR A 194 15.65 -1.04 -5.68
N VAL A 195 16.09 -1.88 -4.74
CA VAL A 195 15.68 -3.28 -4.64
C VAL A 195 14.19 -3.40 -4.33
N SER A 196 13.69 -2.64 -3.34
CA SER A 196 12.26 -2.65 -2.96
C SER A 196 11.35 -2.34 -4.16
N TYR A 197 11.69 -1.33 -4.96
CA TYR A 197 10.89 -0.94 -6.12
C TYR A 197 11.04 -1.86 -7.33
N THR A 198 12.19 -2.50 -7.50
CA THR A 198 12.34 -3.55 -8.51
C THR A 198 11.42 -4.73 -8.21
N HIS A 199 11.31 -5.13 -6.94
CA HIS A 199 10.37 -6.17 -6.52
C HIS A 199 8.91 -5.78 -6.73
N LEU A 200 8.53 -4.56 -6.35
CA LEU A 200 7.16 -4.07 -6.54
C LEU A 200 6.74 -4.17 -8.01
N ARG A 201 7.60 -3.67 -8.92
CA ARG A 201 7.31 -3.67 -10.36
C ARG A 201 7.23 -5.08 -10.97
N ALA A 202 8.03 -6.02 -10.51
CA ALA A 202 7.99 -7.40 -11.00
C ALA A 202 6.63 -8.06 -10.74
N HIS A 203 5.91 -7.66 -9.68
CA HIS A 203 4.60 -8.19 -9.33
C HIS A 203 3.42 -7.50 -10.02
N GLU A 204 3.64 -6.30 -10.63
CA GLU A 204 2.60 -5.62 -11.42
C GLU A 204 2.43 -6.24 -12.80
N THR A 205 3.45 -6.91 -13.33
CA THR A 205 3.42 -7.52 -14.68
C THR A 205 2.81 -8.93 -14.70
N ASP A 206 2.61 -9.55 -13.54
CA ASP A 206 2.09 -10.93 -13.41
C ASP A 206 0.60 -10.99 -13.01
N SER A 207 -0.13 -9.86 -13.07
CA SER A 207 -1.54 -9.75 -12.63
C SER A 207 -2.53 -9.55 -13.78
#